data_bd80b8afe8cf963d42a3dae4095e2b64
#
_entry.id   bd80b8afe8cf963d42a3dae4095e2b64
#
_cell.length_a   1.000
_cell.length_b   1.000
_cell.length_c   1.000
_cell.angle_alpha   90.00
_cell.angle_beta   90.00
_cell.angle_gamma   90.00
#
_symmetry.space_group_name_H-M   'P 1'
#
loop_
_entity.id
_entity.type
_entity.pdbx_description
1 polymer ?
#
loop_
_entity_poly.entity_id
_entity_poly.type
_entity_poly.pdbx_seq_one_letter_code
_entity_poly.pdbx_strand_id
1 'polypeptide(L)'
;MTAEEIARYNESLLCVPGEAARLRDLTRLRGRDVRWGVSVRRTSLRAKPTDALCPTRAGDRYDDALQLTAVLPNEPMALLGESADGRFCRVETSYFAGWVPAEDIGLCRDLEAWRTAQEGGFLRVTGNRVTLCCDPYEPRVSGAALPMGTSLPLAASPGTVRALRGRMSYDNYLVRLPVRRADGWLEYREAMVPVSADVCVGDLPYTHENVTAQAAKMRGEVYGWGGMLGGRDCSALVGDVYRCFGFR
;
A
#
# COMPACT_ATOMS: atom_id res chain seq x y z
N MET A 1 26.25 9.66 -13.90
CA MET A 1 26.26 10.71 -12.86
C MET A 1 27.57 10.64 -12.10
N THR A 2 28.28 11.73 -11.98
CA THR A 2 29.47 11.85 -11.15
C THR A 2 29.10 11.91 -9.67
N ALA A 3 30.09 11.71 -8.76
CA ALA A 3 29.84 11.83 -7.32
C ALA A 3 29.33 13.22 -6.91
N GLU A 4 29.79 14.28 -7.61
CA GLU A 4 29.31 15.66 -7.39
C GLU A 4 27.89 15.89 -7.90
N GLU A 5 27.49 15.26 -9.01
CA GLU A 5 26.12 15.30 -9.52
C GLU A 5 25.18 14.57 -8.58
N ILE A 6 25.63 13.45 -8.00
CA ILE A 6 24.89 12.68 -6.98
C ILE A 6 24.74 13.54 -5.71
N ALA A 7 25.82 14.21 -5.24
CA ALA A 7 25.77 15.06 -4.05
C ALA A 7 24.83 16.25 -4.24
N ARG A 8 24.93 16.98 -5.37
CA ARG A 8 24.01 18.09 -5.71
C ARG A 8 22.56 17.62 -5.89
N TYR A 9 22.38 16.44 -6.45
CA TYR A 9 21.06 15.86 -6.58
C TYR A 9 20.47 15.48 -5.20
N ASN A 10 21.27 14.88 -4.34
CA ASN A 10 20.87 14.56 -2.95
C ASN A 10 20.56 15.83 -2.15
N GLU A 11 21.36 16.89 -2.29
CA GLU A 11 21.04 18.20 -1.71
C GLU A 11 19.71 18.75 -2.23
N SER A 12 19.42 18.62 -3.53
CA SER A 12 18.14 19.02 -4.10
C SER A 12 16.95 18.20 -3.62
N LEU A 13 17.19 16.96 -3.17
CA LEU A 13 16.17 16.09 -2.56
C LEU A 13 15.97 16.40 -1.08
N LEU A 14 17.05 16.72 -0.36
CA LEU A 14 17.02 17.13 1.05
C LEU A 14 16.38 18.51 1.23
N CYS A 15 16.32 19.33 0.19
CA CYS A 15 15.54 20.57 0.16
C CYS A 15 14.02 20.36 -0.01
N VAL A 16 13.53 19.13 -0.12
CA VAL A 16 12.16 18.86 0.31
C VAL A 16 12.15 19.06 1.81
N PRO A 17 11.43 20.07 2.36
CA PRO A 17 11.48 20.38 3.79
C PRO A 17 11.33 19.07 4.56
N GLY A 18 12.27 18.81 5.46
CA GLY A 18 12.21 17.67 6.36
C GLY A 18 11.00 17.77 7.26
N GLU A 19 9.84 17.63 6.71
CA GLU A 19 8.63 17.29 7.43
C GLU A 19 8.81 15.85 7.88
N ALA A 20 9.68 15.76 8.91
CA ALA A 20 9.80 14.58 9.72
C ALA A 20 8.41 14.00 9.93
N ALA A 21 8.29 12.75 9.58
CA ALA A 21 7.22 11.81 9.75
C ALA A 21 6.19 12.14 10.85
N ARG A 22 5.44 13.22 10.72
CA ARG A 22 4.21 13.43 11.45
C ARG A 22 3.11 12.77 10.62
N LEU A 23 2.43 11.82 11.23
CA LEU A 23 1.20 11.28 10.65
C LEU A 23 0.35 12.45 10.17
N ARG A 24 0.14 12.56 8.87
CA ARG A 24 -0.57 13.67 8.26
C ARG A 24 -2.05 13.37 8.34
N ASP A 25 -2.78 14.21 9.03
CA ASP A 25 -4.23 14.12 9.04
C ASP A 25 -4.78 14.59 7.69
N LEU A 26 -5.10 13.64 6.83
CA LEU A 26 -5.71 13.94 5.52
C LEU A 26 -7.07 14.63 5.65
N THR A 27 -7.73 14.57 6.82
CA THR A 27 -9.01 15.26 7.02
C THR A 27 -8.87 16.77 6.93
N ARG A 28 -7.68 17.34 7.17
CA ARG A 28 -7.37 18.77 6.99
C ARG A 28 -7.59 19.26 5.55
N LEU A 29 -7.58 18.35 4.58
CA LEU A 29 -7.78 18.65 3.17
C LEU A 29 -9.27 18.59 2.77
N ARG A 30 -10.16 18.26 3.70
CA ARG A 30 -11.62 18.31 3.46
C ARG A 30 -12.04 19.74 3.10
N GLY A 31 -12.93 19.83 2.10
CA GLY A 31 -13.43 21.14 1.62
C GLY A 31 -12.45 21.92 0.74
N ARG A 32 -11.26 21.37 0.42
CA ARG A 32 -10.38 21.89 -0.61
C ARG A 32 -10.71 21.22 -1.95
N ASP A 33 -10.36 21.88 -3.03
CA ASP A 33 -10.48 21.30 -4.38
C ASP A 33 -9.33 20.27 -4.60
N VAL A 34 -9.44 19.14 -3.92
CA VAL A 34 -8.47 18.04 -3.92
C VAL A 34 -9.17 16.79 -4.42
N ARG A 35 -8.58 16.13 -5.41
CA ARG A 35 -9.02 14.78 -5.82
C ARG A 35 -8.51 13.75 -4.84
N TRP A 36 -9.21 12.64 -4.74
CA TRP A 36 -8.88 11.55 -3.86
C TRP A 36 -8.61 10.28 -4.67
N GLY A 37 -7.74 9.45 -4.16
CA GLY A 37 -7.44 8.16 -4.73
C GLY A 37 -7.12 7.11 -3.67
N VAL A 38 -7.10 5.87 -4.11
CA VAL A 38 -6.78 4.70 -3.29
C VAL A 38 -5.76 3.85 -4.06
N SER A 39 -4.71 3.41 -3.40
CA SER A 39 -3.75 2.48 -4.00
C SER A 39 -4.43 1.14 -4.30
N VAL A 40 -4.31 0.66 -5.54
CA VAL A 40 -4.91 -0.60 -5.95
C VAL A 40 -3.97 -1.79 -5.81
N ARG A 41 -2.69 -1.53 -5.58
CA ARG A 41 -1.64 -2.50 -5.28
C ARG A 41 -0.55 -1.87 -4.43
N ARG A 42 0.38 -2.68 -3.91
CA ARG A 42 1.59 -2.13 -3.32
C ARG A 42 2.36 -1.36 -4.39
N THR A 43 2.66 -0.11 -4.12
CA THR A 43 3.27 0.80 -5.10
C THR A 43 4.38 1.64 -4.49
N SER A 44 5.27 2.12 -5.32
CA SER A 44 6.36 3.02 -4.93
C SER A 44 5.86 4.44 -4.74
N LEU A 45 6.32 5.09 -3.67
CA LEU A 45 6.18 6.53 -3.48
C LEU A 45 7.56 7.15 -3.64
N ARG A 46 7.70 8.03 -4.62
CA ARG A 46 8.98 8.56 -5.10
C ARG A 46 9.08 10.06 -4.91
N ALA A 47 10.31 10.56 -4.76
CA ALA A 47 10.57 12.00 -4.65
C ALA A 47 10.32 12.75 -5.96
N LYS A 48 10.43 12.08 -7.12
CA LYS A 48 10.20 12.65 -8.45
C LYS A 48 9.34 11.73 -9.32
N PRO A 49 8.64 12.28 -10.34
CA PRO A 49 7.77 11.51 -11.23
C PRO A 49 8.60 10.78 -12.31
N THR A 50 9.33 9.76 -11.91
CA THR A 50 10.16 8.96 -12.82
C THR A 50 10.36 7.55 -12.30
N ASP A 51 10.44 6.58 -13.21
CA ASP A 51 10.84 5.20 -12.91
C ASP A 51 12.37 5.02 -12.93
N ALA A 52 13.10 6.05 -13.37
CA ALA A 52 14.54 5.97 -13.45
C ALA A 52 15.17 5.74 -12.08
N LEU A 53 16.05 4.76 -12.01
CA LEU A 53 16.85 4.49 -10.82
C LEU A 53 17.88 5.60 -10.62
N CYS A 54 17.99 6.11 -9.41
CA CYS A 54 19.01 7.06 -9.01
C CYS A 54 19.85 6.48 -7.86
N PRO A 55 20.80 5.59 -8.16
CA PRO A 55 21.60 4.93 -7.15
C PRO A 55 22.53 5.92 -6.46
N THR A 56 22.79 5.74 -5.17
CA THR A 56 23.73 6.57 -4.41
C THR A 56 25.18 6.20 -4.74
N ARG A 57 25.41 4.99 -5.28
CA ARG A 57 26.71 4.51 -5.75
C ARG A 57 26.61 4.02 -7.20
N ALA A 58 27.60 4.34 -8.00
CA ALA A 58 27.64 3.90 -9.39
C ALA A 58 27.53 2.36 -9.48
N GLY A 59 26.55 1.88 -10.27
CA GLY A 59 26.30 0.46 -10.49
C GLY A 59 25.49 -0.25 -9.39
N ASP A 60 25.21 0.41 -8.26
CA ASP A 60 24.31 -0.15 -7.24
C ASP A 60 22.86 -0.13 -7.74
N ARG A 61 22.18 -1.25 -7.58
CA ARG A 61 20.76 -1.40 -7.96
C ARG A 61 19.86 -1.74 -6.76
N TYR A 62 20.44 -1.77 -5.56
CA TYR A 62 19.74 -2.09 -4.32
C TYR A 62 19.32 -0.83 -3.55
N ASP A 63 19.77 0.35 -3.99
CA ASP A 63 19.32 1.62 -3.46
C ASP A 63 18.84 2.58 -4.58
N ASP A 64 18.05 3.55 -4.20
CA ASP A 64 17.53 4.59 -5.08
C ASP A 64 17.20 5.83 -4.26
N ALA A 65 17.97 6.90 -4.44
CA ALA A 65 17.77 8.17 -3.74
C ALA A 65 16.38 8.79 -4.01
N LEU A 66 15.69 8.36 -5.06
CA LEU A 66 14.33 8.81 -5.37
C LEU A 66 13.24 7.97 -4.71
N GLN A 67 13.56 6.79 -4.22
CA GLN A 67 12.59 5.91 -3.58
C GLN A 67 12.42 6.31 -2.12
N LEU A 68 11.24 6.86 -1.78
CA LEU A 68 10.94 7.32 -0.42
C LEU A 68 10.40 6.20 0.46
N THR A 69 9.39 5.49 -0.04
CA THR A 69 8.73 4.39 0.66
C THR A 69 7.82 3.62 -0.31
N ALA A 70 7.14 2.59 0.20
CA ALA A 70 6.07 1.91 -0.49
C ALA A 70 4.72 2.19 0.20
N VAL A 71 3.68 2.33 -0.61
CA VAL A 71 2.28 2.44 -0.16
C VAL A 71 1.64 1.07 -0.28
N LEU A 72 0.92 0.64 0.74
CA LEU A 72 0.21 -0.63 0.74
C LEU A 72 -1.09 -0.56 -0.07
N PRO A 73 -1.64 -1.70 -0.53
CA PRO A 73 -2.96 -1.73 -1.15
C PRO A 73 -4.05 -1.19 -0.21
N ASN A 74 -5.06 -0.54 -0.78
CA ASN A 74 -6.21 0.03 -0.08
C ASN A 74 -5.89 1.21 0.84
N GLU A 75 -4.75 1.89 0.64
CA GLU A 75 -4.45 3.13 1.36
C GLU A 75 -5.00 4.35 0.62
N PRO A 76 -5.73 5.24 1.32
CA PRO A 76 -6.24 6.47 0.72
C PRO A 76 -5.13 7.51 0.60
N MET A 77 -5.24 8.36 -0.42
CA MET A 77 -4.31 9.46 -0.68
C MET A 77 -5.02 10.66 -1.29
N ALA A 78 -4.55 11.84 -0.95
CA ALA A 78 -4.96 13.08 -1.60
C ALA A 78 -4.11 13.30 -2.85
N LEU A 79 -4.72 13.58 -3.99
CA LEU A 79 -4.05 13.87 -5.25
C LEU A 79 -3.90 15.38 -5.40
N LEU A 80 -2.66 15.85 -5.44
CA LEU A 80 -2.29 17.26 -5.45
C LEU A 80 -1.91 17.76 -6.85
N GLY A 81 -1.72 16.86 -7.81
CA GLY A 81 -1.34 17.20 -9.19
C GLY A 81 -0.93 15.97 -9.99
N GLU A 82 -0.61 16.19 -11.26
CA GLU A 82 -0.14 15.16 -12.19
C GLU A 82 1.18 15.58 -12.84
N SER A 83 2.00 14.62 -13.23
CA SER A 83 3.18 14.87 -14.05
C SER A 83 2.78 15.32 -15.45
N ALA A 84 3.67 16.02 -16.17
CA ALA A 84 3.38 16.53 -17.50
C ALA A 84 3.02 15.44 -18.52
N ASP A 85 3.52 14.23 -18.33
CA ASP A 85 3.23 13.04 -19.14
C ASP A 85 2.02 12.23 -18.66
N GLY A 86 1.40 12.63 -17.53
CA GLY A 86 0.25 11.95 -16.92
C GLY A 86 0.58 10.58 -16.30
N ARG A 87 1.85 10.16 -16.27
CA ARG A 87 2.25 8.84 -15.76
C ARG A 87 2.29 8.76 -14.24
N PHE A 88 2.42 9.89 -13.55
CA PHE A 88 2.52 9.96 -12.11
C PHE A 88 1.54 10.98 -11.54
N CYS A 89 1.02 10.67 -10.35
CA CYS A 89 0.27 11.61 -9.53
C CYS A 89 1.12 12.05 -8.34
N ARG A 90 1.16 13.36 -8.07
CA ARG A 90 1.67 13.87 -6.82
C ARG A 90 0.63 13.65 -5.74
N VAL A 91 1.01 12.93 -4.70
CA VAL A 91 0.07 12.52 -3.65
C VAL A 91 0.57 12.90 -2.27
N GLU A 92 -0.38 12.99 -1.35
CA GLU A 92 -0.13 13.04 0.09
C GLU A 92 -0.86 11.87 0.75
N THR A 93 -0.10 11.03 1.44
CA THR A 93 -0.60 9.95 2.29
C THR A 93 -0.59 10.40 3.76
N SER A 94 -1.06 9.56 4.69
CA SER A 94 -1.02 9.87 6.12
C SER A 94 0.41 10.00 6.68
N TYR A 95 1.43 9.47 5.99
CA TYR A 95 2.81 9.41 6.48
C TYR A 95 3.83 10.07 5.55
N PHE A 96 3.57 10.15 4.24
CA PHE A 96 4.51 10.72 3.26
C PHE A 96 3.79 11.51 2.17
N ALA A 97 4.52 12.42 1.51
CA ALA A 97 4.11 13.05 0.26
C ALA A 97 5.17 12.76 -0.83
N GLY A 98 4.71 12.54 -2.05
CA GLY A 98 5.60 12.20 -3.17
C GLY A 98 4.82 11.91 -4.45
N TRP A 99 5.42 11.12 -5.32
CA TRP A 99 4.86 10.74 -6.61
C TRP A 99 4.60 9.23 -6.67
N VAL A 100 3.41 8.86 -7.09
CA VAL A 100 2.97 7.47 -7.27
C VAL A 100 2.58 7.27 -8.73
N PRO A 101 2.88 6.12 -9.36
CA PRO A 101 2.39 5.81 -10.70
C PRO A 101 0.87 5.93 -10.78
N ALA A 102 0.37 6.66 -11.77
CA ALA A 102 -1.07 6.93 -11.91
C ALA A 102 -1.89 5.65 -12.13
N GLU A 103 -1.29 4.63 -12.74
CA GLU A 103 -1.92 3.32 -12.94
C GLU A 103 -2.17 2.55 -11.65
N ASP A 104 -1.45 2.88 -10.57
CA ASP A 104 -1.58 2.24 -9.26
C ASP A 104 -2.64 2.90 -8.37
N ILE A 105 -3.32 3.92 -8.89
CA ILE A 105 -4.31 4.71 -8.16
C ILE A 105 -5.69 4.53 -8.80
N GLY A 106 -6.67 4.08 -8.02
CA GLY A 106 -8.08 4.19 -8.37
C GLY A 106 -8.65 5.50 -7.84
N LEU A 107 -9.23 6.35 -8.71
CA LEU A 107 -9.82 7.62 -8.32
C LEU A 107 -11.06 7.39 -7.45
N CYS A 108 -11.18 8.15 -6.38
CA CYS A 108 -12.30 8.11 -5.46
C CYS A 108 -13.01 9.48 -5.45
N ARG A 109 -14.33 9.50 -5.31
CA ARG A 109 -15.08 10.76 -5.30
C ARG A 109 -14.62 11.67 -4.16
N ASP A 110 -14.48 11.09 -2.97
CA ASP A 110 -14.02 11.77 -1.77
C ASP A 110 -13.49 10.75 -0.75
N LEU A 111 -12.90 11.22 0.33
CA LEU A 111 -12.38 10.36 1.40
C LEU A 111 -13.51 9.59 2.12
N GLU A 112 -14.72 10.13 2.15
CA GLU A 112 -15.87 9.48 2.79
C GLU A 112 -16.31 8.24 2.02
N ALA A 113 -16.29 8.29 0.68
CA ALA A 113 -16.59 7.13 -0.16
C ALA A 113 -15.60 5.96 0.12
N TRP A 114 -14.33 6.27 0.38
CA TRP A 114 -13.38 5.24 0.81
C TRP A 114 -13.72 4.71 2.21
N ARG A 115 -14.06 5.58 3.18
CA ARG A 115 -14.43 5.17 4.54
C ARG A 115 -15.65 4.28 4.55
N THR A 116 -16.70 4.66 3.83
CA THR A 116 -17.92 3.84 3.69
C THR A 116 -17.59 2.46 3.12
N ALA A 117 -16.64 2.36 2.18
CA ALA A 117 -16.21 1.07 1.67
C ALA A 117 -15.51 0.20 2.74
N GLN A 118 -15.00 0.78 3.83
CA GLN A 118 -14.39 0.05 4.96
C GLN A 118 -15.42 -0.39 6.03
N GLU A 119 -16.66 0.03 5.94
CA GLU A 119 -17.72 -0.37 6.88
C GLU A 119 -18.00 -1.87 6.81
N GLY A 120 -18.39 -2.47 7.92
CA GLY A 120 -18.68 -3.90 8.03
C GLY A 120 -17.49 -4.76 8.45
N GLY A 121 -16.37 -4.13 8.84
CA GLY A 121 -15.16 -4.82 9.29
C GLY A 121 -14.14 -5.06 8.19
N PHE A 122 -12.97 -5.51 8.60
CA PHE A 122 -11.85 -5.72 7.69
C PHE A 122 -11.04 -6.96 8.07
N LEU A 123 -10.34 -7.49 7.08
CA LEU A 123 -9.32 -8.51 7.23
C LEU A 123 -7.94 -7.84 7.20
N ARG A 124 -7.13 -8.09 8.22
CA ARG A 124 -5.74 -7.64 8.33
C ARG A 124 -4.78 -8.73 7.92
N VAL A 125 -3.84 -8.44 7.04
CA VAL A 125 -2.73 -9.34 6.73
C VAL A 125 -1.71 -9.27 7.87
N THR A 126 -1.51 -10.39 8.53
CA THR A 126 -0.57 -10.56 9.65
C THR A 126 0.64 -11.42 9.26
N GLY A 127 0.54 -12.16 8.17
CA GLY A 127 1.69 -12.85 7.56
C GLY A 127 2.62 -11.89 6.83
N ASN A 128 3.89 -12.29 6.67
CA ASN A 128 4.84 -11.47 5.92
C ASN A 128 4.30 -11.11 4.53
N ARG A 129 3.70 -12.09 3.85
CA ARG A 129 2.99 -11.92 2.57
C ARG A 129 1.89 -12.98 2.45
N VAL A 130 0.71 -12.56 2.07
CA VAL A 130 -0.43 -13.44 1.80
C VAL A 130 -0.82 -13.28 0.34
N THR A 131 -1.07 -14.40 -0.33
CA THR A 131 -1.50 -14.40 -1.74
C THR A 131 -2.98 -14.76 -1.81
N LEU A 132 -3.75 -13.97 -2.54
CA LEU A 132 -5.16 -14.24 -2.81
C LEU A 132 -5.32 -15.50 -3.65
N CYS A 133 -6.46 -16.18 -3.52
CA CYS A 133 -6.80 -17.31 -4.37
C CYS A 133 -6.82 -16.91 -5.86
N CYS A 134 -6.30 -17.79 -6.71
CA CYS A 134 -6.38 -17.59 -8.15
C CYS A 134 -7.82 -17.62 -8.64
N ASP A 135 -8.18 -16.67 -9.50
CA ASP A 135 -9.51 -16.51 -10.07
C ASP A 135 -9.42 -16.25 -11.57
N PRO A 136 -9.79 -17.22 -12.41
CA PRO A 136 -9.67 -17.08 -13.86
C PRO A 136 -10.69 -16.11 -14.46
N TYR A 137 -11.75 -15.75 -13.72
CA TYR A 137 -12.80 -14.84 -14.18
C TYR A 137 -12.58 -13.40 -13.73
N GLU A 138 -11.62 -13.15 -12.82
CA GLU A 138 -11.26 -11.81 -12.38
C GLU A 138 -9.73 -11.68 -12.22
N PRO A 139 -9.02 -11.53 -13.35
CA PRO A 139 -7.55 -11.48 -13.35
C PRO A 139 -6.95 -10.37 -12.48
N ARG A 140 -7.70 -9.27 -12.26
CA ARG A 140 -7.23 -8.12 -11.47
C ARG A 140 -7.06 -8.42 -9.98
N VAL A 141 -7.71 -9.47 -9.47
CA VAL A 141 -7.55 -9.90 -8.06
C VAL A 141 -6.84 -11.25 -7.96
N SER A 142 -6.73 -11.98 -9.08
CA SER A 142 -6.18 -13.34 -9.12
C SER A 142 -4.72 -13.36 -8.67
N GLY A 143 -4.42 -14.10 -7.61
CA GLY A 143 -3.05 -14.28 -7.14
C GLY A 143 -2.38 -13.00 -6.64
N ALA A 144 -3.13 -11.94 -6.36
CA ALA A 144 -2.56 -10.69 -5.85
C ALA A 144 -1.85 -10.93 -4.51
N ALA A 145 -0.63 -10.43 -4.40
CA ALA A 145 0.18 -10.54 -3.19
C ALA A 145 -0.06 -9.34 -2.26
N LEU A 146 -0.42 -9.64 -1.03
CA LEU A 146 -0.73 -8.66 0.01
C LEU A 146 0.37 -8.71 1.08
N PRO A 147 1.14 -7.64 1.27
CA PRO A 147 2.15 -7.57 2.33
C PRO A 147 1.50 -7.39 3.70
N MET A 148 2.27 -7.69 4.76
CA MET A 148 1.88 -7.46 6.16
C MET A 148 1.37 -6.03 6.35
N GLY A 149 0.38 -5.87 7.21
CA GLY A 149 -0.24 -4.58 7.50
C GLY A 149 -1.34 -4.17 6.52
N THR A 150 -1.47 -4.83 5.36
CA THR A 150 -2.58 -4.56 4.42
C THR A 150 -3.91 -4.84 5.10
N SER A 151 -4.86 -3.92 4.92
CA SER A 151 -6.23 -4.03 5.42
C SER A 151 -7.20 -4.01 4.26
N LEU A 152 -8.05 -5.03 4.18
CA LEU A 152 -9.08 -5.12 3.14
C LEU A 152 -10.47 -5.22 3.77
N PRO A 153 -11.47 -4.47 3.27
CA PRO A 153 -12.85 -4.59 3.76
C PRO A 153 -13.37 -6.01 3.58
N LEU A 154 -14.09 -6.52 4.55
CA LEU A 154 -14.84 -7.76 4.41
C LEU A 154 -16.02 -7.55 3.45
N ALA A 155 -16.22 -8.50 2.54
CA ALA A 155 -17.37 -8.52 1.64
C ALA A 155 -18.57 -9.27 2.24
N ALA A 156 -18.32 -10.04 3.29
CA ALA A 156 -19.34 -10.77 4.06
C ALA A 156 -18.79 -11.05 5.46
N SER A 157 -19.68 -11.32 6.41
CA SER A 157 -19.30 -11.77 7.76
C SER A 157 -18.46 -13.06 7.67
N PRO A 158 -17.46 -13.22 8.56
CA PRO A 158 -16.68 -14.45 8.64
C PRO A 158 -17.59 -15.68 8.76
N GLY A 159 -17.23 -16.76 8.07
CA GLY A 159 -18.03 -17.99 8.03
C GLY A 159 -19.19 -17.98 7.04
N THR A 160 -19.46 -16.85 6.36
CA THR A 160 -20.48 -16.83 5.30
C THR A 160 -20.03 -17.68 4.11
N VAL A 161 -20.83 -18.64 3.73
CA VAL A 161 -20.60 -19.49 2.56
C VAL A 161 -21.54 -19.05 1.43
N ARG A 162 -20.99 -18.64 0.30
CA ARG A 162 -21.74 -18.33 -0.91
C ARG A 162 -20.90 -18.53 -2.17
N ALA A 163 -21.58 -18.59 -3.30
CA ALA A 163 -20.89 -18.66 -4.57
C ALA A 163 -20.24 -17.31 -4.94
N LEU A 164 -18.98 -17.35 -5.38
CA LEU A 164 -18.27 -16.24 -6.00
C LEU A 164 -17.74 -16.72 -7.35
N ARG A 165 -18.29 -16.17 -8.43
CA ARG A 165 -17.92 -16.54 -9.82
C ARG A 165 -17.84 -18.06 -10.07
N GLY A 166 -18.88 -18.78 -9.61
CA GLY A 166 -19.02 -20.23 -9.80
C GLY A 166 -18.26 -21.10 -8.80
N ARG A 167 -17.52 -20.53 -7.85
CA ARG A 167 -16.87 -21.26 -6.74
C ARG A 167 -17.54 -20.96 -5.41
N MET A 168 -17.74 -21.99 -4.60
CA MET A 168 -18.21 -21.83 -3.23
C MET A 168 -17.06 -21.35 -2.34
N SER A 169 -17.35 -20.43 -1.41
CA SER A 169 -16.37 -19.84 -0.53
C SER A 169 -16.12 -20.63 0.76
N TYR A 170 -16.22 -21.96 0.70
CA TYR A 170 -15.90 -22.81 1.87
C TYR A 170 -14.51 -22.51 2.38
N ASP A 171 -14.38 -22.34 3.72
CA ASP A 171 -13.11 -22.08 4.41
C ASP A 171 -12.31 -20.89 3.81
N ASN A 172 -13.03 -19.88 3.33
CA ASN A 172 -12.44 -18.64 2.86
C ASN A 172 -13.14 -17.42 3.45
N TYR A 173 -12.34 -16.41 3.78
CA TYR A 173 -12.84 -15.04 3.94
C TYR A 173 -13.14 -14.45 2.58
N LEU A 174 -14.23 -13.71 2.49
CA LEU A 174 -14.57 -12.89 1.33
C LEU A 174 -14.16 -11.46 1.63
N VAL A 175 -13.25 -10.92 0.81
CA VAL A 175 -12.73 -9.56 0.94
C VAL A 175 -12.99 -8.74 -0.30
N ARG A 176 -12.94 -7.42 -0.18
CA ARG A 176 -13.01 -6.48 -1.31
C ARG A 176 -11.64 -5.88 -1.57
N LEU A 177 -11.06 -6.22 -2.72
CA LEU A 177 -9.78 -5.68 -3.18
C LEU A 177 -10.04 -4.45 -4.06
N PRO A 178 -9.34 -3.32 -3.82
CA PRO A 178 -9.41 -2.17 -4.70
C PRO A 178 -8.79 -2.50 -6.05
N VAL A 179 -9.46 -2.13 -7.13
CA VAL A 179 -8.95 -2.22 -8.49
C VAL A 179 -9.23 -0.93 -9.25
N ARG A 180 -8.39 -0.61 -10.22
CA ARG A 180 -8.58 0.54 -11.09
C ARG A 180 -9.38 0.11 -12.31
N ARG A 181 -10.45 0.84 -12.63
CA ARG A 181 -11.22 0.69 -13.85
C ARG A 181 -10.47 1.30 -15.05
N ALA A 182 -10.87 0.97 -16.25
CA ALA A 182 -10.29 1.55 -17.48
C ALA A 182 -10.43 3.08 -17.56
N ASP A 183 -11.49 3.64 -16.97
CA ASP A 183 -11.73 5.08 -16.87
C ASP A 183 -10.99 5.76 -15.69
N GLY A 184 -10.17 5.00 -14.96
CA GLY A 184 -9.36 5.49 -13.85
C GLY A 184 -10.04 5.43 -12.48
N TRP A 185 -11.34 5.19 -12.41
CA TRP A 185 -12.06 5.16 -11.14
C TRP A 185 -11.79 3.90 -10.32
N LEU A 186 -11.89 4.06 -9.01
CA LEU A 186 -11.83 2.97 -8.04
C LEU A 186 -13.05 2.07 -8.18
N GLU A 187 -12.82 0.79 -8.15
CA GLU A 187 -13.82 -0.25 -8.00
C GLU A 187 -13.32 -1.26 -6.97
N TYR A 188 -14.23 -1.85 -6.20
CA TYR A 188 -13.88 -2.96 -5.33
C TYR A 188 -14.37 -4.27 -5.96
N ARG A 189 -13.46 -5.23 -6.04
CA ARG A 189 -13.74 -6.59 -6.51
C ARG A 189 -13.57 -7.60 -5.39
N GLU A 190 -14.50 -8.51 -5.31
CA GLU A 190 -14.44 -9.56 -4.30
C GLU A 190 -13.38 -10.60 -4.63
N ALA A 191 -12.69 -11.05 -3.60
CA ALA A 191 -11.69 -12.10 -3.67
C ALA A 191 -11.80 -13.02 -2.45
N MET A 192 -11.22 -14.21 -2.58
CA MET A 192 -11.15 -15.21 -1.53
C MET A 192 -9.78 -15.22 -0.88
N VAL A 193 -9.75 -15.28 0.46
CA VAL A 193 -8.55 -15.51 1.27
C VAL A 193 -8.79 -16.76 2.10
N PRO A 194 -7.95 -17.81 1.99
CA PRO A 194 -8.12 -19.02 2.79
C PRO A 194 -8.08 -18.71 4.29
N VAL A 195 -8.91 -19.37 5.09
CA VAL A 195 -8.88 -19.21 6.57
C VAL A 195 -7.56 -19.70 7.18
N SER A 196 -6.81 -20.53 6.46
CA SER A 196 -5.46 -20.96 6.81
C SER A 196 -4.37 -19.92 6.52
N ALA A 197 -4.69 -18.83 5.81
CA ALA A 197 -3.74 -17.75 5.57
C ALA A 197 -3.44 -17.01 6.87
N ASP A 198 -2.24 -16.47 6.98
CA ASP A 198 -1.83 -15.70 8.15
C ASP A 198 -2.47 -14.29 8.11
N VAL A 199 -3.70 -14.23 8.55
CA VAL A 199 -4.56 -13.04 8.58
C VAL A 199 -5.39 -13.03 9.87
N CYS A 200 -5.92 -11.85 10.23
CA CYS A 200 -6.93 -11.76 11.31
C CYS A 200 -8.08 -10.83 10.90
N VAL A 201 -9.24 -11.07 11.50
CA VAL A 201 -10.39 -10.14 11.41
C VAL A 201 -10.17 -9.04 12.45
N GLY A 202 -10.13 -7.79 11.97
CA GLY A 202 -9.74 -6.66 12.82
C GLY A 202 -8.24 -6.59 13.06
N ASP A 203 -7.85 -5.95 14.16
CA ASP A 203 -6.45 -5.80 14.55
C ASP A 203 -6.05 -6.85 15.60
N LEU A 204 -4.78 -7.24 15.61
CA LEU A 204 -4.24 -8.10 16.65
C LEU A 204 -4.22 -7.36 18.00
N PRO A 205 -4.38 -8.09 19.14
CA PRO A 205 -4.13 -7.53 20.44
C PRO A 205 -2.68 -7.01 20.56
N TYR A 206 -2.52 -5.77 21.01
CA TYR A 206 -1.20 -5.17 21.19
C TYR A 206 -0.56 -5.71 22.46
N THR A 207 0.28 -6.73 22.32
CA THR A 207 1.07 -7.35 23.39
C THR A 207 2.51 -7.49 22.94
N HIS A 208 3.42 -7.60 23.90
CA HIS A 208 4.84 -7.83 23.62
C HIS A 208 5.07 -9.12 22.80
N GLU A 209 4.36 -10.19 23.14
CA GLU A 209 4.44 -11.49 22.44
C GLU A 209 4.02 -11.33 20.98
N ASN A 210 2.90 -10.65 20.73
CA ASN A 210 2.39 -10.45 19.38
C ASN A 210 3.32 -9.55 18.55
N VAL A 211 3.86 -8.48 19.13
CA VAL A 211 4.83 -7.61 18.43
C VAL A 211 6.06 -8.40 18.02
N THR A 212 6.61 -9.19 18.96
CA THR A 212 7.78 -10.03 18.72
C THR A 212 7.48 -11.11 17.67
N ALA A 213 6.31 -11.75 17.73
CA ALA A 213 5.88 -12.76 16.77
C ALA A 213 5.73 -12.17 15.36
N GLN A 214 5.15 -10.97 15.23
CA GLN A 214 5.01 -10.31 13.93
C GLN A 214 6.39 -9.97 13.34
N ALA A 215 7.29 -9.37 14.13
CA ALA A 215 8.64 -9.04 13.69
C ALA A 215 9.43 -10.30 13.25
N ALA A 216 9.26 -11.42 13.97
CA ALA A 216 9.94 -12.68 13.66
C ALA A 216 9.54 -13.27 12.30
N LYS A 217 8.35 -12.97 11.77
CA LYS A 217 7.88 -13.45 10.46
C LYS A 217 8.69 -12.88 9.29
N MET A 218 9.42 -11.80 9.50
CA MET A 218 10.28 -11.16 8.48
C MET A 218 11.73 -11.69 8.48
N ARG A 219 12.04 -12.67 9.33
CA ARG A 219 13.39 -13.25 9.37
C ARG A 219 13.76 -13.87 8.02
N GLY A 220 14.93 -13.49 7.51
CA GLY A 220 15.40 -13.93 6.19
C GLY A 220 14.90 -13.12 5.01
N GLU A 221 14.04 -12.10 5.24
CA GLU A 221 13.70 -11.16 4.19
C GLU A 221 14.91 -10.29 3.83
N VAL A 222 15.12 -10.10 2.52
CA VAL A 222 16.19 -9.23 2.04
C VAL A 222 15.77 -7.77 2.22
N TYR A 223 16.71 -6.95 2.71
CA TYR A 223 16.50 -5.52 2.87
C TYR A 223 16.13 -4.87 1.54
N GLY A 224 15.09 -4.06 1.55
CA GLY A 224 14.61 -3.32 0.39
C GLY A 224 14.52 -1.82 0.71
N TRP A 225 15.49 -1.04 0.22
CA TRP A 225 15.51 0.41 0.37
C TRP A 225 14.18 1.04 -0.04
N GLY A 226 13.53 1.81 0.86
CA GLY A 226 12.21 2.41 0.58
C GLY A 226 11.15 1.42 0.08
N GLY A 227 11.30 0.13 0.37
CA GLY A 227 10.39 -0.90 -0.10
C GLY A 227 10.72 -1.46 -1.49
N MET A 228 11.88 -1.16 -2.05
CA MET A 228 12.33 -1.73 -3.33
C MET A 228 12.37 -3.25 -3.31
N LEU A 229 12.28 -3.85 -4.50
CA LEU A 229 12.37 -5.30 -4.73
C LEU A 229 11.36 -6.12 -3.91
N GLY A 230 10.28 -5.49 -3.46
CA GLY A 230 9.27 -6.12 -2.61
C GLY A 230 9.69 -6.34 -1.17
N GLY A 231 10.91 -5.93 -0.78
CA GLY A 231 11.43 -5.99 0.58
C GLY A 231 10.97 -4.82 1.46
N ARG A 232 11.59 -4.70 2.63
CA ARG A 232 11.38 -3.62 3.60
C ARG A 232 12.70 -2.97 3.99
N ASP A 233 12.67 -1.68 4.26
CA ASP A 233 13.69 -0.99 5.02
C ASP A 233 13.39 -1.04 6.53
N CYS A 234 14.22 -0.39 7.35
CA CYS A 234 14.06 -0.37 8.80
C CYS A 234 12.74 0.27 9.24
N SER A 235 12.30 1.33 8.58
CA SER A 235 11.06 2.04 8.89
C SER A 235 9.84 1.25 8.46
N ALA A 236 9.87 0.64 7.28
CA ALA A 236 8.78 -0.20 6.79
C ALA A 236 8.60 -1.47 7.65
N LEU A 237 9.69 -2.07 8.14
CA LEU A 237 9.60 -3.20 9.07
C LEU A 237 8.81 -2.80 10.32
N VAL A 238 9.18 -1.70 10.96
CA VAL A 238 8.47 -1.21 12.14
C VAL A 238 7.02 -0.86 11.79
N GLY A 239 6.81 -0.09 10.72
CA GLY A 239 5.48 0.34 10.29
C GLY A 239 4.53 -0.83 10.02
N ASP A 240 4.98 -1.84 9.26
CA ASP A 240 4.15 -2.98 8.89
C ASP A 240 3.80 -3.86 10.10
N VAL A 241 4.75 -4.04 11.06
CA VAL A 241 4.46 -4.71 12.34
C VAL A 241 3.38 -3.96 13.11
N TYR A 242 3.55 -2.65 13.29
CA TYR A 242 2.61 -1.85 14.08
C TYR A 242 1.24 -1.69 13.42
N ARG A 243 1.16 -1.73 12.09
CA ARG A 243 -0.12 -1.76 11.36
C ARG A 243 -0.97 -2.98 11.73
N CYS A 244 -0.34 -4.11 12.10
CA CYS A 244 -1.09 -5.29 12.56
C CYS A 244 -1.89 -5.04 13.84
N PHE A 245 -1.58 -3.99 14.58
CA PHE A 245 -2.23 -3.58 15.85
C PHE A 245 -3.07 -2.31 15.70
N GLY A 246 -3.35 -1.87 14.46
CA GLY A 246 -4.17 -0.69 14.19
C GLY A 246 -3.44 0.65 14.25
N PHE A 247 -2.13 0.66 14.50
CA PHE A 247 -1.34 1.90 14.38
C PHE A 247 -1.08 2.22 12.91
N ARG A 248 -1.10 3.51 12.58
CA ARG A 248 -0.87 4.01 11.21
C ARG A 248 0.15 5.13 11.20
#